data_a43d484a01a3aefa0dc9a7f9d1ef7164
#
_entry.id   a43d484a01a3aefa0dc9a7f9d1ef7164
#
_cell.length_a   1.000
_cell.length_b   1.000
_cell.length_c   1.000
_cell.angle_alpha   90.00
_cell.angle_beta   90.00
_cell.angle_gamma   90.00
#
_symmetry.space_group_name_H-M   'P 1'
#
loop_
_entity.id
_entity.type
_entity.pdbx_description
1 polymer ?
#
loop_
_entity_poly.entity_id
_entity_poly.type
_entity_poly.pdbx_seq_one_letter_code
_entity_poly.pdbx_strand_id
1 'polypeptide(L)'
;MGSIFKLSPLARKLRHLALGLVMTGMTAHAMAQSIVMSSTTSTEQSGLFGFLLPEFKKATGIDTKVVALGTGQALDMARRGDADVVFVHDQPAEEKFVAEGFGIKRFPVMYNDFVVVGPQADPANAKGNDIVAALKKIAASNAAFISRGDKSGTHAAEIRFWNQAAVSAQKGSGYKECGCGMGPALNIGASTGAYVLTDRGTWLNFKNRADLKVLVEGDAKLFNQYGVMVVNPAKQAHVKQADAQKFVDWIVSANGQAAIAAYKIGGESVFFPNAGK
;
A
#
# COMPACT_ATOMS: atom_id res chain seq x y z
N MET A 1 -8.12 -75.57 -55.24
CA MET A 1 -6.70 -75.20 -55.10
C MET A 1 -6.63 -73.91 -54.37
N GLY A 2 -6.45 -73.91 -53.07
CA GLY A 2 -6.39 -72.74 -52.25
C GLY A 2 -4.95 -72.46 -51.80
N SER A 3 -4.46 -71.27 -52.04
CA SER A 3 -3.14 -70.84 -51.60
C SER A 3 -3.28 -69.93 -50.36
N ILE A 4 -2.81 -70.44 -49.23
CA ILE A 4 -2.79 -69.71 -47.94
C ILE A 4 -1.47 -68.94 -47.87
N PHE A 5 -1.51 -67.64 -48.04
CA PHE A 5 -0.35 -66.81 -47.78
C PHE A 5 -0.13 -66.64 -46.24
N LYS A 6 0.93 -67.28 -45.72
CA LYS A 6 1.42 -67.08 -44.37
C LYS A 6 2.22 -65.76 -44.25
N LEU A 7 1.71 -64.77 -43.55
CA LEU A 7 2.45 -63.56 -43.23
C LEU A 7 3.55 -63.88 -42.18
N SER A 8 4.76 -63.35 -42.44
CA SER A 8 5.96 -63.63 -41.65
C SER A 8 5.91 -62.98 -40.26
N PRO A 9 6.65 -63.55 -39.26
CA PRO A 9 6.63 -63.07 -37.87
C PRO A 9 7.19 -61.64 -37.68
N LEU A 10 7.82 -61.06 -38.70
CA LEU A 10 8.45 -59.73 -38.65
C LEU A 10 7.43 -58.60 -38.65
N ALA A 11 6.27 -58.79 -39.26
CA ALA A 11 5.20 -57.79 -39.37
C ALA A 11 4.42 -57.57 -38.06
N ARG A 12 4.53 -58.51 -37.07
CA ARG A 12 3.85 -58.45 -35.79
C ARG A 12 4.60 -57.64 -34.73
N LYS A 13 5.95 -57.47 -34.86
CA LYS A 13 6.76 -56.72 -33.91
C LYS A 13 6.75 -55.21 -34.17
N LEU A 14 6.42 -54.77 -35.38
CA LEU A 14 6.36 -53.32 -35.70
C LEU A 14 5.06 -52.63 -35.27
N ARG A 15 4.01 -53.41 -34.94
CA ARG A 15 2.71 -52.84 -34.55
C ARG A 15 2.63 -52.46 -33.05
N HIS A 16 3.56 -52.96 -32.22
CA HIS A 16 3.63 -52.65 -30.77
C HIS A 16 4.65 -51.56 -30.41
N LEU A 17 5.47 -51.10 -31.41
CA LEU A 17 6.44 -50.02 -31.22
C LEU A 17 5.92 -48.64 -31.58
N ALA A 18 4.73 -48.54 -32.22
CA ALA A 18 4.12 -47.29 -32.66
C ALA A 18 3.06 -46.74 -31.68
N LEU A 19 2.78 -47.45 -30.57
CA LEU A 19 1.78 -47.01 -29.56
C LEU A 19 2.39 -46.49 -28.24
N GLY A 20 3.72 -46.36 -28.20
CA GLY A 20 4.47 -46.02 -26.97
C GLY A 20 5.09 -44.63 -26.92
N LEU A 21 4.85 -43.73 -27.91
CA LEU A 21 5.58 -42.48 -27.99
C LEU A 21 4.68 -41.29 -28.35
N VAL A 22 3.53 -41.10 -27.70
CA VAL A 22 2.79 -39.84 -27.68
C VAL A 22 2.25 -39.62 -26.27
N MET A 23 3.15 -39.65 -25.27
CA MET A 23 3.02 -38.88 -24.06
C MET A 23 4.05 -37.76 -24.12
N THR A 24 3.96 -36.92 -25.15
CA THR A 24 4.63 -35.62 -25.15
C THR A 24 3.95 -34.77 -24.09
N GLY A 25 4.72 -34.49 -23.05
CA GLY A 25 4.32 -33.67 -21.93
C GLY A 25 3.65 -32.39 -22.38
N MET A 26 2.37 -32.26 -22.08
CA MET A 26 1.77 -30.97 -21.85
C MET A 26 2.46 -30.41 -20.59
N THR A 27 3.62 -29.78 -20.78
CA THR A 27 4.09 -28.79 -19.82
C THR A 27 3.05 -27.70 -19.82
N ALA A 28 2.07 -27.80 -18.92
CA ALA A 28 1.23 -26.70 -18.57
C ALA A 28 2.19 -25.57 -18.17
N HIS A 29 2.40 -24.63 -19.08
CA HIS A 29 2.99 -23.36 -18.71
C HIS A 29 2.00 -22.77 -17.71
N ALA A 30 2.26 -22.96 -16.41
CA ALA A 30 1.55 -22.26 -15.37
C ALA A 30 1.79 -20.77 -15.66
N MET A 31 0.83 -20.11 -16.29
CA MET A 31 0.83 -18.66 -16.42
C MET A 31 1.01 -18.14 -15.00
N ALA A 32 2.09 -17.40 -14.78
CA ALA A 32 2.38 -16.85 -13.46
C ALA A 32 1.14 -16.04 -13.02
N GLN A 33 0.47 -16.53 -11.98
CA GLN A 33 -0.70 -15.84 -11.41
C GLN A 33 -0.27 -14.47 -10.93
N SER A 34 -1.00 -13.44 -11.28
CA SER A 34 -0.70 -12.08 -10.82
C SER A 34 -1.97 -11.33 -10.48
N ILE A 35 -1.90 -10.51 -9.43
CA ILE A 35 -2.95 -9.57 -9.01
C ILE A 35 -2.46 -8.14 -9.16
N VAL A 36 -3.40 -7.21 -9.31
CA VAL A 36 -3.16 -5.77 -9.28
C VAL A 36 -3.62 -5.23 -7.92
N MET A 37 -2.69 -4.56 -7.22
CA MET A 37 -2.96 -3.89 -5.95
C MET A 37 -2.97 -2.38 -6.16
N SER A 38 -4.08 -1.71 -5.86
CA SER A 38 -4.09 -0.26 -5.70
C SER A 38 -3.68 0.12 -4.28
N SER A 39 -2.71 1.02 -4.15
CA SER A 39 -2.18 1.47 -2.86
C SER A 39 -1.76 2.92 -2.88
N THR A 40 -1.06 3.37 -1.83
CA THR A 40 -0.66 4.77 -1.69
C THR A 40 0.82 4.97 -2.00
N THR A 41 1.15 6.16 -2.53
CA THR A 41 2.54 6.57 -2.77
C THR A 41 3.37 6.59 -1.49
N SER A 42 2.77 6.91 -0.34
CA SER A 42 3.47 6.87 0.95
C SER A 42 3.83 5.44 1.36
N THR A 43 2.93 4.47 1.16
CA THR A 43 3.23 3.06 1.44
C THR A 43 4.33 2.52 0.52
N GLU A 44 4.28 2.87 -0.78
CA GLU A 44 5.33 2.50 -1.73
C GLU A 44 6.67 3.12 -1.34
N GLN A 45 6.70 4.41 -1.05
CA GLN A 45 7.92 5.16 -0.70
C GLN A 45 8.51 4.76 0.65
N SER A 46 7.73 4.15 1.55
CA SER A 46 8.27 3.56 2.77
C SER A 46 9.17 2.35 2.51
N GLY A 47 9.11 1.75 1.31
CA GLY A 47 9.86 0.54 0.96
C GLY A 47 9.22 -0.78 1.42
N LEU A 48 8.08 -0.72 2.12
CA LEU A 48 7.44 -1.90 2.71
C LEU A 48 7.11 -2.97 1.67
N PHE A 49 6.58 -2.59 0.50
CA PHE A 49 6.20 -3.55 -0.53
C PHE A 49 7.38 -4.30 -1.12
N GLY A 50 8.54 -3.65 -1.25
CA GLY A 50 9.78 -4.32 -1.67
C GLY A 50 10.21 -5.45 -0.75
N PHE A 51 9.81 -5.39 0.53
CA PHE A 51 10.06 -6.43 1.52
C PHE A 51 8.94 -7.49 1.59
N LEU A 52 7.67 -7.07 1.61
CA LEU A 52 6.54 -7.98 1.83
C LEU A 52 6.16 -8.81 0.60
N LEU A 53 6.15 -8.20 -0.61
CA LEU A 53 5.62 -8.88 -1.79
C LEU A 53 6.47 -10.08 -2.25
N PRO A 54 7.81 -10.09 -2.13
CA PRO A 54 8.61 -11.29 -2.36
C PRO A 54 8.24 -12.45 -1.43
N GLU A 55 7.94 -12.19 -0.15
CA GLU A 55 7.53 -13.21 0.80
C GLU A 55 6.14 -13.78 0.47
N PHE A 56 5.20 -12.91 0.07
CA PHE A 56 3.89 -13.37 -0.44
C PHE A 56 4.04 -14.24 -1.69
N LYS A 57 4.84 -13.79 -2.67
CA LYS A 57 5.11 -14.56 -3.90
C LYS A 57 5.75 -15.91 -3.60
N LYS A 58 6.70 -15.97 -2.68
CA LYS A 58 7.32 -17.22 -2.23
C LYS A 58 6.30 -18.17 -1.59
N ALA A 59 5.36 -17.64 -0.81
CA ALA A 59 4.35 -18.44 -0.12
C ALA A 59 3.24 -18.95 -1.04
N THR A 60 2.90 -18.25 -2.12
CA THR A 60 1.69 -18.51 -2.91
C THR A 60 1.92 -18.71 -4.41
N GLY A 61 3.09 -18.35 -4.93
CA GLY A 61 3.38 -18.29 -6.37
C GLY A 61 2.74 -17.10 -7.10
N ILE A 62 1.97 -16.24 -6.39
CA ILE A 62 1.24 -15.12 -6.98
C ILE A 62 2.11 -13.87 -6.98
N ASP A 63 2.23 -13.24 -8.13
CA ASP A 63 2.89 -11.93 -8.27
C ASP A 63 1.91 -10.80 -7.97
N THR A 64 2.41 -9.70 -7.42
CA THR A 64 1.59 -8.52 -7.11
C THR A 64 2.14 -7.29 -7.82
N LYS A 65 1.32 -6.69 -8.68
CA LYS A 65 1.64 -5.44 -9.36
C LYS A 65 1.02 -4.29 -8.57
N VAL A 66 1.86 -3.46 -7.97
CA VAL A 66 1.40 -2.29 -7.20
C VAL A 66 1.21 -1.09 -8.12
N VAL A 67 0.07 -0.42 -7.97
CA VAL A 67 -0.18 0.91 -8.54
C VAL A 67 -0.35 1.88 -7.37
N ALA A 68 0.69 2.70 -7.16
CA ALA A 68 0.76 3.63 -6.05
C ALA A 68 0.21 5.01 -6.44
N LEU A 69 -0.85 5.45 -5.75
CA LEU A 69 -1.62 6.65 -6.04
C LEU A 69 -1.91 7.42 -4.74
N GLY A 70 -2.68 8.49 -4.79
CA GLY A 70 -3.36 9.01 -3.60
C GLY A 70 -4.52 8.09 -3.20
N THR A 71 -4.91 8.04 -1.90
CA THR A 71 -5.96 7.12 -1.42
C THR A 71 -7.26 7.23 -2.22
N GLY A 72 -7.73 8.45 -2.50
CA GLY A 72 -8.95 8.65 -3.31
C GLY A 72 -8.83 8.05 -4.70
N GLN A 73 -7.71 8.29 -5.37
CA GLN A 73 -7.42 7.73 -6.71
C GLN A 73 -7.26 6.22 -6.69
N ALA A 74 -6.64 5.64 -5.63
CA ALA A 74 -6.50 4.20 -5.45
C ALA A 74 -7.88 3.53 -5.29
N LEU A 75 -8.76 4.12 -4.49
CA LEU A 75 -10.15 3.66 -4.33
C LEU A 75 -10.95 3.82 -5.63
N ASP A 76 -10.77 4.92 -6.37
CA ASP A 76 -11.44 5.14 -7.67
C ASP A 76 -10.96 4.15 -8.74
N MET A 77 -9.67 3.81 -8.76
CA MET A 77 -9.13 2.75 -9.59
C MET A 77 -9.81 1.41 -9.30
N ALA A 78 -9.96 1.08 -8.01
CA ALA A 78 -10.63 -0.14 -7.58
C ALA A 78 -12.15 -0.13 -7.89
N ARG A 79 -12.83 1.04 -7.80
CA ARG A 79 -14.23 1.19 -8.21
C ARG A 79 -14.47 0.87 -9.68
N ARG A 80 -13.52 1.18 -10.55
CA ARG A 80 -13.57 0.85 -11.98
C ARG A 80 -13.20 -0.62 -12.28
N GLY A 81 -12.68 -1.36 -11.28
CA GLY A 81 -12.23 -2.73 -11.45
C GLY A 81 -10.79 -2.86 -11.98
N ASP A 82 -10.05 -1.76 -12.03
CA ASP A 82 -8.65 -1.76 -12.50
C ASP A 82 -7.67 -2.34 -11.45
N ALA A 83 -8.18 -2.76 -10.28
CA ALA A 83 -7.44 -3.44 -9.22
C ALA A 83 -8.22 -4.63 -8.68
N ASP A 84 -7.51 -5.64 -8.19
CA ASP A 84 -8.06 -6.84 -7.54
C ASP A 84 -8.14 -6.68 -6.02
N VAL A 85 -7.19 -5.93 -5.45
CA VAL A 85 -7.06 -5.67 -4.01
C VAL A 85 -6.68 -4.22 -3.75
N VAL A 86 -7.18 -3.67 -2.66
CA VAL A 86 -6.87 -2.32 -2.16
C VAL A 86 -6.09 -2.45 -0.85
N PHE A 87 -4.98 -1.72 -0.73
CA PHE A 87 -4.18 -1.63 0.50
C PHE A 87 -3.83 -0.18 0.79
N VAL A 88 -4.58 0.46 1.68
CA VAL A 88 -4.51 1.91 1.95
C VAL A 88 -4.62 2.21 3.45
N HIS A 89 -4.64 3.48 3.86
CA HIS A 89 -4.63 3.90 5.26
C HIS A 89 -5.49 5.16 5.52
N ASP A 90 -6.73 5.16 5.04
CA ASP A 90 -7.75 6.15 5.40
C ASP A 90 -9.05 5.43 5.76
N GLN A 91 -9.14 5.00 7.02
CA GLN A 91 -10.24 4.15 7.49
C GLN A 91 -11.63 4.69 7.12
N PRO A 92 -11.97 5.98 7.26
CA PRO A 92 -13.29 6.47 6.85
C PRO A 92 -13.57 6.27 5.36
N ALA A 93 -12.57 6.48 4.48
CA ALA A 93 -12.73 6.27 3.05
C ALA A 93 -12.83 4.78 2.69
N GLU A 94 -12.11 3.92 3.40
CA GLU A 94 -12.16 2.46 3.25
C GLU A 94 -13.52 1.89 3.67
N GLU A 95 -14.04 2.33 4.81
CA GLU A 95 -15.38 1.93 5.29
C GLU A 95 -16.48 2.38 4.33
N LYS A 96 -16.38 3.60 3.79
CA LYS A 96 -17.30 4.09 2.75
C LYS A 96 -17.24 3.22 1.49
N PHE A 97 -16.04 2.86 1.03
CA PHE A 97 -15.83 2.00 -0.14
C PHE A 97 -16.52 0.63 0.03
N VAL A 98 -16.43 0.03 1.22
CA VAL A 98 -17.12 -1.22 1.56
C VAL A 98 -18.63 -1.01 1.67
N ALA A 99 -19.10 0.06 2.33
CA ALA A 99 -20.52 0.37 2.46
C ALA A 99 -21.22 0.62 1.10
N GLU A 100 -20.48 1.18 0.13
CA GLU A 100 -20.93 1.36 -1.26
C GLU A 100 -20.93 0.04 -2.06
N GLY A 101 -20.44 -1.06 -1.47
CA GLY A 101 -20.41 -2.40 -2.05
C GLY A 101 -19.25 -2.66 -3.03
N PHE A 102 -18.27 -1.76 -3.15
CA PHE A 102 -17.10 -1.95 -4.02
C PHE A 102 -16.02 -2.82 -3.40
N GLY A 103 -15.92 -2.87 -2.07
CA GLY A 103 -15.09 -3.80 -1.33
C GLY A 103 -15.94 -4.85 -0.64
N ILE A 104 -15.45 -6.09 -0.51
CA ILE A 104 -16.19 -7.17 0.18
C ILE A 104 -16.19 -6.91 1.69
N LYS A 105 -15.03 -6.71 2.28
CA LYS A 105 -14.81 -6.51 3.70
C LYS A 105 -13.47 -5.80 3.92
N ARG A 106 -13.43 -4.90 4.92
CA ARG A 106 -12.20 -4.28 5.40
C ARG A 106 -11.57 -5.14 6.49
N PHE A 107 -10.25 -5.37 6.36
CA PHE A 107 -9.44 -6.01 7.40
C PHE A 107 -8.38 -5.03 7.88
N PRO A 108 -8.26 -4.78 9.19
CA PRO A 108 -7.10 -4.08 9.74
C PRO A 108 -5.86 -4.95 9.55
N VAL A 109 -4.73 -4.35 9.21
CA VAL A 109 -3.49 -5.07 8.91
C VAL A 109 -2.37 -4.70 9.87
N MET A 110 -2.12 -3.41 9.97
CA MET A 110 -1.02 -2.82 10.73
C MET A 110 -1.31 -1.34 10.96
N TYR A 111 -0.50 -0.72 11.81
CA TYR A 111 -0.49 0.72 11.95
C TYR A 111 0.94 1.28 11.96
N ASN A 112 1.07 2.54 11.64
CA ASN A 112 2.18 3.40 12.00
C ASN A 112 1.63 4.71 12.57
N ASP A 113 2.43 5.75 12.66
CA ASP A 113 1.98 7.07 13.04
C ASP A 113 2.33 8.12 11.99
N PHE A 114 1.60 9.23 12.04
CA PHE A 114 2.01 10.45 11.40
C PHE A 114 2.94 11.23 12.32
N VAL A 115 3.79 12.04 11.72
CA VAL A 115 4.66 12.99 12.41
C VAL A 115 4.62 14.34 11.68
N VAL A 116 4.84 15.44 12.39
CA VAL A 116 5.15 16.71 11.74
C VAL A 116 6.65 16.89 11.78
N VAL A 117 7.24 17.01 10.60
CA VAL A 117 8.63 17.40 10.44
C VAL A 117 8.71 18.90 10.12
N GLY A 118 9.80 19.53 10.51
CA GLY A 118 10.02 20.95 10.27
C GLY A 118 11.48 21.34 10.54
N PRO A 119 11.86 22.61 10.27
CA PRO A 119 13.22 23.08 10.49
C PRO A 119 13.62 22.95 11.95
N GLN A 120 14.87 22.57 12.20
CA GLN A 120 15.40 22.38 13.56
C GLN A 120 15.23 23.63 14.45
N ALA A 121 15.24 24.83 13.85
CA ALA A 121 15.02 26.09 14.56
C ALA A 121 13.59 26.27 15.12
N ASP A 122 12.63 25.52 14.60
CA ASP A 122 11.21 25.51 15.02
C ASP A 122 10.62 26.91 15.22
N PRO A 123 10.56 27.77 14.17
CA PRO A 123 10.15 29.16 14.32
C PRO A 123 8.71 29.33 14.83
N ALA A 124 7.84 28.34 14.67
CA ALA A 124 6.50 28.35 15.22
C ALA A 124 6.43 27.84 16.68
N ASN A 125 7.54 27.36 17.25
CA ASN A 125 7.55 26.68 18.54
C ASN A 125 6.51 25.56 18.63
N ALA A 126 6.45 24.74 17.54
CA ALA A 126 5.45 23.71 17.34
C ALA A 126 5.81 22.39 18.05
N LYS A 127 7.07 22.20 18.41
CA LYS A 127 7.58 20.96 19.01
C LYS A 127 6.74 20.49 20.20
N GLY A 128 6.38 19.21 20.20
CA GLY A 128 5.59 18.59 21.28
C GLY A 128 4.88 17.32 20.88
N ASN A 129 3.88 16.94 21.64
CA ASN A 129 3.07 15.74 21.47
C ASN A 129 1.57 16.03 21.34
N ASP A 130 1.19 17.23 20.91
CA ASP A 130 -0.19 17.63 20.61
C ASP A 130 -0.24 18.26 19.22
N ILE A 131 -0.76 17.51 18.25
CA ILE A 131 -0.88 17.95 16.86
C ILE A 131 -1.79 19.19 16.72
N VAL A 132 -2.85 19.27 17.51
CA VAL A 132 -3.80 20.40 17.48
C VAL A 132 -3.14 21.67 17.94
N ALA A 133 -2.41 21.61 19.06
CA ALA A 133 -1.66 22.77 19.58
C ALA A 133 -0.56 23.21 18.62
N ALA A 134 0.16 22.26 18.02
CA ALA A 134 1.20 22.53 17.04
C ALA A 134 0.67 23.26 15.79
N LEU A 135 -0.44 22.76 15.21
CA LEU A 135 -1.05 23.41 14.04
C LEU A 135 -1.57 24.83 14.34
N LYS A 136 -2.11 25.07 15.54
CA LYS A 136 -2.49 26.42 15.99
C LYS A 136 -1.29 27.38 16.00
N LYS A 137 -0.15 26.93 16.54
CA LYS A 137 1.08 27.71 16.60
C LYS A 137 1.65 27.99 15.21
N ILE A 138 1.65 26.99 14.30
CA ILE A 138 2.09 27.14 12.92
C ILE A 138 1.22 28.16 12.19
N ALA A 139 -0.11 28.09 12.33
CA ALA A 139 -1.03 29.05 11.75
C ALA A 139 -0.81 30.49 12.28
N ALA A 140 -0.68 30.63 13.61
CA ALA A 140 -0.52 31.93 14.26
C ALA A 140 0.81 32.61 13.89
N SER A 141 1.87 31.86 13.63
CA SER A 141 3.18 32.38 13.25
C SER A 141 3.31 32.63 11.75
N ASN A 142 2.32 32.28 10.92
CA ASN A 142 2.44 32.28 9.45
C ASN A 142 3.65 31.46 8.93
N ALA A 143 4.12 30.49 9.71
CA ALA A 143 5.23 29.63 9.31
C ALA A 143 4.89 28.83 8.04
N ALA A 144 5.88 28.59 7.22
CA ALA A 144 5.69 27.81 5.99
C ALA A 144 5.25 26.39 6.34
N PHE A 145 4.15 25.94 5.75
CA PHE A 145 3.63 24.58 5.84
C PHE A 145 3.31 24.05 4.45
N ILE A 146 3.89 22.90 4.09
CA ILE A 146 3.62 22.25 2.80
C ILE A 146 2.65 21.12 3.02
N SER A 147 1.47 21.27 2.43
CA SER A 147 0.47 20.22 2.30
C SER A 147 0.65 19.47 0.99
N ARG A 148 0.33 18.19 0.99
CA ARG A 148 0.28 17.43 -0.25
C ARG A 148 -0.79 17.94 -1.22
N GLY A 149 -1.99 18.31 -0.75
CA GLY A 149 -3.06 18.85 -1.59
C GLY A 149 -3.60 17.87 -2.65
N ASP A 150 -3.28 16.55 -2.54
CA ASP A 150 -3.46 15.51 -3.57
C ASP A 150 -4.60 14.52 -3.26
N LYS A 151 -5.42 14.81 -2.25
CA LYS A 151 -6.50 13.92 -1.77
C LYS A 151 -6.01 12.54 -1.30
N SER A 152 -4.73 12.41 -0.92
CA SER A 152 -4.18 11.21 -0.30
C SER A 152 -4.70 11.00 1.12
N GLY A 153 -4.46 9.80 1.70
CA GLY A 153 -4.77 9.54 3.11
C GLY A 153 -4.04 10.48 4.06
N THR A 154 -2.78 10.82 3.78
CA THR A 154 -2.02 11.83 4.55
C THR A 154 -2.67 13.22 4.44
N HIS A 155 -3.08 13.65 3.24
CA HIS A 155 -3.78 14.92 3.07
C HIS A 155 -5.14 14.92 3.79
N ALA A 156 -5.91 13.82 3.69
CA ALA A 156 -7.17 13.68 4.41
C ALA A 156 -6.98 13.74 5.94
N ALA A 157 -5.94 13.09 6.47
CA ALA A 157 -5.58 13.18 7.89
C ALA A 157 -5.17 14.61 8.29
N GLU A 158 -4.34 15.27 7.48
CA GLU A 158 -3.93 16.67 7.68
C GLU A 158 -5.15 17.59 7.80
N ILE A 159 -6.09 17.51 6.87
CA ILE A 159 -7.32 18.33 6.89
C ILE A 159 -8.15 18.05 8.14
N ARG A 160 -8.25 16.79 8.60
CA ARG A 160 -8.92 16.46 9.87
C ARG A 160 -8.24 17.15 11.05
N PHE A 161 -6.90 17.18 11.11
CA PHE A 161 -6.16 17.83 12.19
C PHE A 161 -6.33 19.36 12.15
N TRP A 162 -6.30 20.00 10.97
CA TRP A 162 -6.60 21.43 10.84
C TRP A 162 -8.03 21.76 11.29
N ASN A 163 -9.02 20.90 10.98
CA ASN A 163 -10.39 21.08 11.45
C ASN A 163 -10.49 20.95 12.97
N GLN A 164 -9.83 19.98 13.58
CA GLN A 164 -9.77 19.81 15.02
C GLN A 164 -9.06 20.99 15.72
N ALA A 165 -8.08 21.56 15.07
CA ALA A 165 -7.43 22.77 15.54
C ALA A 165 -8.32 24.03 15.43
N ALA A 166 -9.47 23.96 14.75
CA ALA A 166 -10.38 25.05 14.48
C ALA A 166 -9.73 26.24 13.77
N VAL A 167 -8.68 25.99 12.99
CA VAL A 167 -7.93 27.02 12.21
C VAL A 167 -7.90 26.73 10.70
N SER A 168 -8.80 25.87 10.21
CA SER A 168 -8.86 25.45 8.80
C SER A 168 -9.01 26.64 7.82
N ALA A 169 -9.78 27.67 8.20
CA ALA A 169 -9.93 28.91 7.42
C ALA A 169 -8.77 29.91 7.62
N GLN A 170 -7.87 29.64 8.57
CA GLN A 170 -6.85 30.57 9.04
C GLN A 170 -5.46 29.93 9.05
N LYS A 171 -5.22 28.98 8.13
CA LYS A 171 -3.93 28.28 8.03
C LYS A 171 -2.75 29.22 7.80
N GLY A 172 -3.03 30.47 7.48
CA GLY A 172 -2.04 31.52 7.24
C GLY A 172 -1.50 31.53 5.80
N SER A 173 -0.80 32.62 5.42
CA SER A 173 -0.20 32.75 4.10
C SER A 173 0.96 31.78 3.86
N GLY A 174 1.52 31.19 4.91
CA GLY A 174 2.55 30.16 4.85
C GLY A 174 2.06 28.80 4.38
N TYR A 175 0.75 28.50 4.46
CA TYR A 175 0.20 27.24 4.00
C TYR A 175 0.18 27.16 2.47
N LYS A 176 0.79 26.11 1.92
CA LYS A 176 0.88 25.87 0.48
C LYS A 176 0.54 24.41 0.15
N GLU A 177 -0.37 24.21 -0.78
CA GLU A 177 -0.66 22.90 -1.36
C GLU A 177 0.21 22.68 -2.60
N CYS A 178 0.99 21.60 -2.61
CA CYS A 178 1.85 21.29 -3.76
C CYS A 178 1.15 20.46 -4.85
N GLY A 179 0.00 19.84 -4.56
CA GLY A 179 -0.66 18.91 -5.48
C GLY A 179 0.21 17.67 -5.78
N CYS A 180 1.04 17.23 -4.82
CA CYS A 180 2.12 16.30 -5.07
C CYS A 180 2.19 15.14 -4.06
N GLY A 181 2.96 14.08 -4.38
CA GLY A 181 3.19 12.95 -3.48
C GLY A 181 4.08 13.29 -2.28
N MET A 182 4.22 12.33 -1.33
CA MET A 182 4.93 12.60 -0.06
C MET A 182 6.41 12.95 -0.24
N GLY A 183 7.13 12.24 -1.12
CA GLY A 183 8.53 12.53 -1.38
C GLY A 183 8.78 13.95 -1.92
N PRO A 184 8.10 14.39 -2.99
CA PRO A 184 8.13 15.77 -3.44
C PRO A 184 7.74 16.80 -2.36
N ALA A 185 6.71 16.55 -1.55
CA ALA A 185 6.32 17.45 -0.46
C ALA A 185 7.45 17.60 0.57
N LEU A 186 8.10 16.50 0.96
CA LEU A 186 9.26 16.52 1.86
C LEU A 186 10.46 17.25 1.24
N ASN A 187 10.71 17.09 -0.08
CA ASN A 187 11.77 17.83 -0.77
C ASN A 187 11.51 19.36 -0.76
N ILE A 188 10.26 19.78 -0.98
CA ILE A 188 9.89 21.20 -0.88
C ILE A 188 10.09 21.67 0.57
N GLY A 189 9.62 20.91 1.56
CA GLY A 189 9.82 21.22 2.97
C GLY A 189 11.29 21.39 3.33
N ALA A 190 12.15 20.46 2.88
CA ALA A 190 13.58 20.49 3.12
C ALA A 190 14.26 21.71 2.47
N SER A 191 13.86 22.09 1.26
CA SER A 191 14.45 23.22 0.53
C SER A 191 13.97 24.60 1.02
N THR A 192 12.77 24.65 1.64
CA THR A 192 12.14 25.92 2.08
C THR A 192 12.12 26.12 3.59
N GLY A 193 12.58 25.13 4.38
CA GLY A 193 12.47 25.13 5.83
C GLY A 193 11.01 25.10 6.31
N ALA A 194 10.13 24.40 5.60
CA ALA A 194 8.71 24.34 5.93
C ALA A 194 8.37 23.14 6.80
N TYR A 195 7.27 23.26 7.56
CA TYR A 195 6.64 22.14 8.24
C TYR A 195 5.90 21.26 7.24
N VAL A 196 5.91 19.95 7.47
CA VAL A 196 5.23 18.94 6.63
C VAL A 196 4.66 17.85 7.51
N LEU A 197 3.40 17.47 7.30
CA LEU A 197 2.86 16.22 7.86
C LEU A 197 3.27 15.05 6.98
N THR A 198 3.83 14.01 7.58
CA THR A 198 4.24 12.79 6.88
C THR A 198 4.00 11.56 7.73
N ASP A 199 3.87 10.38 7.12
CA ASP A 199 3.96 9.14 7.88
C ASP A 199 5.42 8.85 8.26
N ARG A 200 5.62 8.20 9.42
CA ARG A 200 6.96 7.89 9.95
C ARG A 200 7.76 7.00 9.00
N GLY A 201 7.14 6.04 8.33
CA GLY A 201 7.83 5.13 7.43
C GLY A 201 8.46 5.87 6.25
N THR A 202 7.71 6.77 5.61
CA THR A 202 8.26 7.61 4.54
C THR A 202 9.36 8.53 5.06
N TRP A 203 9.17 9.16 6.23
CA TRP A 203 10.20 10.01 6.84
C TRP A 203 11.51 9.27 7.11
N LEU A 204 11.45 8.07 7.69
CA LEU A 204 12.65 7.29 8.01
C LEU A 204 13.41 6.86 6.75
N ASN A 205 12.69 6.56 5.67
CA ASN A 205 13.29 6.22 4.39
C ASN A 205 13.76 7.44 3.58
N PHE A 206 13.24 8.63 3.88
CA PHE A 206 13.60 9.87 3.18
C PHE A 206 15.01 10.33 3.55
N LYS A 207 15.88 10.56 2.55
CA LYS A 207 17.31 10.87 2.77
C LYS A 207 17.64 12.35 2.68
N ASN A 208 16.93 13.11 1.84
CA ASN A 208 17.22 14.53 1.58
C ASN A 208 16.61 15.46 2.65
N ARG A 209 16.93 15.20 3.92
CA ARG A 209 16.27 15.86 5.08
C ARG A 209 16.68 17.30 5.32
N ALA A 210 17.85 17.74 4.77
CA ALA A 210 18.47 19.00 5.16
C ALA A 210 18.53 19.16 6.70
N ASP A 211 17.99 20.25 7.25
CA ASP A 211 17.89 20.47 8.70
C ASP A 211 16.53 20.04 9.31
N LEU A 212 15.63 19.45 8.51
CA LEU A 212 14.35 19.00 9.03
C LEU A 212 14.53 17.92 10.11
N LYS A 213 13.72 18.04 11.16
CA LYS A 213 13.62 17.09 12.29
C LYS A 213 12.16 16.75 12.55
N VAL A 214 11.91 15.64 13.21
CA VAL A 214 10.60 15.37 13.80
C VAL A 214 10.38 16.36 14.93
N LEU A 215 9.33 17.14 14.85
CA LEU A 215 8.96 18.14 15.83
C LEU A 215 7.69 17.78 16.60
N VAL A 216 6.73 17.10 15.95
CA VAL A 216 5.50 16.65 16.62
C VAL A 216 5.33 15.16 16.41
N GLU A 217 5.23 14.42 17.51
CA GLU A 217 5.02 12.97 17.55
C GLU A 217 4.38 12.53 18.87
N GLY A 218 3.89 11.29 18.94
CA GLY A 218 3.39 10.70 20.19
C GLY A 218 1.96 11.11 20.57
N ASP A 219 1.25 11.92 19.76
CA ASP A 219 -0.18 12.17 19.95
C ASP A 219 -0.99 10.95 19.47
N ALA A 220 -1.95 10.51 20.29
CA ALA A 220 -2.85 9.43 19.91
C ALA A 220 -3.67 9.70 18.62
N LYS A 221 -3.90 10.98 18.29
CA LYS A 221 -4.56 11.39 17.05
C LYS A 221 -3.73 11.10 15.79
N LEU A 222 -2.41 10.97 15.94
CA LEU A 222 -1.48 10.68 14.84
C LEU A 222 -1.45 9.20 14.45
N PHE A 223 -2.25 8.35 15.10
CA PHE A 223 -2.40 6.94 14.77
C PHE A 223 -2.89 6.76 13.32
N ASN A 224 -2.21 5.92 12.57
CA ASN A 224 -2.44 5.72 11.14
C ASN A 224 -2.66 4.23 10.84
N GLN A 225 -3.92 3.81 10.81
CA GLN A 225 -4.33 2.43 10.59
C GLN A 225 -4.37 2.09 9.09
N TYR A 226 -3.72 1.00 8.72
CA TYR A 226 -3.77 0.41 7.38
C TYR A 226 -4.86 -0.65 7.28
N GLY A 227 -5.57 -0.65 6.16
CA GLY A 227 -6.57 -1.64 5.83
C GLY A 227 -6.33 -2.29 4.49
N VAL A 228 -6.83 -3.52 4.35
CA VAL A 228 -6.83 -4.28 3.09
C VAL A 228 -8.25 -4.75 2.77
N MET A 229 -8.61 -4.73 1.48
CA MET A 229 -9.93 -5.11 0.98
C MET A 229 -9.79 -5.79 -0.38
N VAL A 230 -10.54 -6.88 -0.58
CA VAL A 230 -10.74 -7.43 -1.92
C VAL A 230 -11.79 -6.61 -2.64
N VAL A 231 -11.56 -6.26 -3.90
CA VAL A 231 -12.56 -5.61 -4.75
C VAL A 231 -13.70 -6.57 -5.01
N ASN A 232 -14.94 -6.09 -4.93
CA ASN A 232 -16.13 -6.93 -4.97
C ASN A 232 -16.44 -7.40 -6.40
N PRO A 233 -16.37 -8.71 -6.71
CA PRO A 233 -16.66 -9.25 -8.03
C PRO A 233 -18.13 -9.07 -8.46
N ALA A 234 -19.05 -8.86 -7.52
CA ALA A 234 -20.45 -8.54 -7.85
C ALA A 234 -20.60 -7.17 -8.52
N LYS A 235 -19.63 -6.27 -8.34
CA LYS A 235 -19.55 -4.97 -9.01
C LYS A 235 -18.61 -5.01 -10.22
N GLN A 236 -17.54 -5.84 -10.15
CA GLN A 236 -16.45 -5.89 -11.12
C GLN A 236 -16.10 -7.35 -11.43
N ALA A 237 -16.84 -7.96 -12.36
CA ALA A 237 -16.81 -9.41 -12.64
C ALA A 237 -15.44 -9.97 -13.09
N HIS A 238 -14.53 -9.12 -13.58
CA HIS A 238 -13.20 -9.53 -14.05
C HIS A 238 -12.11 -9.53 -12.97
N VAL A 239 -12.45 -9.09 -11.75
CA VAL A 239 -11.52 -9.09 -10.61
C VAL A 239 -11.11 -10.50 -10.24
N LYS A 240 -9.84 -10.70 -10.02
CA LYS A 240 -9.24 -11.99 -9.62
C LYS A 240 -9.45 -12.26 -8.13
N GLN A 241 -10.73 -12.37 -7.72
CA GLN A 241 -11.15 -12.46 -6.32
C GLN A 241 -10.40 -13.54 -5.55
N ALA A 242 -10.28 -14.75 -6.11
CA ALA A 242 -9.66 -15.87 -5.40
C ALA A 242 -8.18 -15.61 -5.08
N ASP A 243 -7.44 -15.00 -6.00
CA ASP A 243 -6.02 -14.70 -5.79
C ASP A 243 -5.84 -13.45 -4.91
N ALA A 244 -6.72 -12.44 -5.04
CA ALA A 244 -6.76 -11.29 -4.15
C ALA A 244 -7.09 -11.70 -2.70
N GLN A 245 -8.00 -12.67 -2.51
CA GLN A 245 -8.31 -13.22 -1.18
C GLN A 245 -7.11 -13.93 -0.57
N LYS A 246 -6.31 -14.67 -1.35
CA LYS A 246 -5.07 -15.28 -0.85
C LYS A 246 -4.09 -14.22 -0.32
N PHE A 247 -4.03 -13.03 -0.96
CA PHE A 247 -3.22 -11.94 -0.44
C PHE A 247 -3.76 -11.43 0.89
N VAL A 248 -5.08 -11.19 0.99
CA VAL A 248 -5.72 -10.74 2.23
C VAL A 248 -5.49 -11.77 3.33
N ASP A 249 -5.75 -13.05 3.07
CA ASP A 249 -5.58 -14.13 4.05
C ASP A 249 -4.12 -14.24 4.52
N TRP A 250 -3.15 -14.11 3.60
CA TRP A 250 -1.74 -14.16 3.94
C TRP A 250 -1.32 -12.96 4.79
N ILE A 251 -1.68 -11.73 4.41
CA ILE A 251 -1.19 -10.53 5.13
C ILE A 251 -1.75 -10.44 6.55
N VAL A 252 -2.96 -10.97 6.80
CA VAL A 252 -3.55 -11.02 8.14
C VAL A 252 -3.19 -12.28 8.92
N SER A 253 -2.54 -13.28 8.29
CA SER A 253 -2.08 -14.49 8.95
C SER A 253 -0.88 -14.23 9.87
N ALA A 254 -0.55 -15.22 10.72
CA ALA A 254 0.63 -15.16 11.57
C ALA A 254 1.92 -14.89 10.76
N ASN A 255 2.05 -15.48 9.55
CA ASN A 255 3.23 -15.31 8.70
C ASN A 255 3.31 -13.90 8.12
N GLY A 256 2.22 -13.36 7.58
CA GLY A 256 2.17 -11.99 7.06
C GLY A 256 2.40 -10.95 8.16
N GLN A 257 1.80 -11.17 9.34
CA GLN A 257 1.98 -10.29 10.50
C GLN A 257 3.43 -10.35 11.04
N ALA A 258 4.07 -11.51 11.03
CA ALA A 258 5.49 -11.66 11.38
C ALA A 258 6.39 -10.96 10.34
N ALA A 259 6.07 -11.05 9.05
CA ALA A 259 6.79 -10.35 8.00
C ALA A 259 6.69 -8.82 8.18
N ILE A 260 5.52 -8.28 8.50
CA ILE A 260 5.36 -6.85 8.82
C ILE A 260 6.24 -6.45 10.01
N ALA A 261 6.22 -7.23 11.10
CA ALA A 261 7.02 -6.96 12.31
C ALA A 261 8.54 -7.02 12.05
N ALA A 262 8.96 -7.83 11.08
CA ALA A 262 10.36 -7.97 10.70
C ALA A 262 10.87 -6.80 9.85
N TYR A 263 9.97 -6.02 9.22
CA TYR A 263 10.37 -4.87 8.41
C TYR A 263 10.88 -3.73 9.29
N LYS A 264 12.11 -3.28 9.01
CA LYS A 264 12.77 -2.21 9.77
C LYS A 264 13.43 -1.22 8.82
N ILE A 265 13.44 0.05 9.20
CA ILE A 265 14.18 1.10 8.54
C ILE A 265 15.27 1.60 9.50
N GLY A 266 16.53 1.45 9.13
CA GLY A 266 17.65 1.85 10.00
C GLY A 266 17.69 1.10 11.35
N GLY A 267 17.12 -0.10 11.41
CA GLY A 267 17.02 -0.91 12.64
C GLY A 267 15.75 -0.65 13.46
N GLU A 268 14.95 0.37 13.11
CA GLU A 268 13.73 0.74 13.84
C GLU A 268 12.49 0.08 13.22
N SER A 269 11.58 -0.40 14.07
CA SER A 269 10.25 -0.87 13.65
C SER A 269 9.36 0.34 13.35
N VAL A 270 8.78 0.37 12.16
CA VAL A 270 7.95 1.48 11.68
C VAL A 270 6.51 1.10 11.41
N PHE A 271 6.24 -0.19 11.27
CA PHE A 271 4.91 -0.75 11.13
C PHE A 271 4.66 -1.77 12.22
N PHE A 272 3.51 -1.69 12.84
CA PHE A 272 3.11 -2.51 13.97
C PHE A 272 1.90 -3.36 13.57
N PRO A 273 2.08 -4.70 13.43
CA PRO A 273 1.00 -5.58 13.03
C PRO A 273 -0.11 -5.62 14.07
N ASN A 274 -1.37 -5.59 13.63
CA ASN A 274 -2.54 -5.62 14.52
C ASN A 274 -3.76 -6.29 13.89
N ALA A 275 -3.57 -7.18 12.90
CA ALA A 275 -4.69 -7.98 12.39
C ALA A 275 -5.28 -8.85 13.50
N GLY A 276 -6.63 -8.85 13.60
CA GLY A 276 -7.34 -9.65 14.60
C GLY A 276 -7.34 -9.08 16.02
N LYS A 277 -6.91 -7.84 16.19
CA LYS A 277 -6.97 -7.14 17.49
C LYS A 277 -8.11 -6.15 17.52
#